data_a627c4d2263cce092f0b980cdbe9bb46
#
_entry.id   a627c4d2263cce092f0b980cdbe9bb46
#
_cell.length_a   1.000
_cell.length_b   1.000
_cell.length_c   1.000
_cell.angle_alpha   90.00
_cell.angle_beta   90.00
_cell.angle_gamma   90.00
#
_symmetry.space_group_name_H-M   'P 1'
#
loop_
_entity.id
_entity.type
_entity.pdbx_description
1 polymer ?
#
loop_
_entity_poly.entity_id
_entity_poly.type
_entity_poly.pdbx_seq_one_letter_code
_entity_poly.pdbx_strand_id
1 'polypeptide(L)'
;MASIRDNHNVWRDNLVPASFRGAVFHVETSARASGRRTVVHEYPKRNRPYAEDMGRSAIRNQITGYLILRDKGIRGNLLTQIADMINALEADGPGVLIHPTLGEMLSQCERYSYSDKRTAGGYVEFDMQFVEAGSGVLTVRINTSAMLVETATAAETSAAKTIKNDTAPLQTTPPPQTTAA
;
A
#
# COMPACT_ATOMS: atom_id res chain seq x y z
N MET A 1 -6.52 22.16 48.14
CA MET A 1 -5.23 21.69 47.58
C MET A 1 -5.53 20.76 46.43
N ALA A 2 -5.28 21.21 45.23
CA ALA A 2 -5.43 20.35 44.06
C ALA A 2 -4.40 19.22 44.09
N SER A 3 -4.86 17.99 44.00
CA SER A 3 -3.99 16.81 44.00
C SER A 3 -3.20 16.77 42.71
N ILE A 4 -1.91 16.47 42.79
CA ILE A 4 -1.01 16.25 41.62
C ILE A 4 -1.52 15.15 40.68
N ARG A 5 -2.55 14.39 41.12
CA ARG A 5 -3.20 13.32 40.33
C ARG A 5 -4.20 13.83 39.30
N ASP A 6 -4.59 15.09 39.34
CA ASP A 6 -5.57 15.68 38.42
C ASP A 6 -4.93 16.35 37.19
N ASN A 7 -3.66 16.11 36.94
CA ASN A 7 -3.00 16.58 35.72
C ASN A 7 -3.38 15.67 34.54
N HIS A 8 -4.70 15.64 34.25
CA HIS A 8 -5.26 14.96 33.09
C HIS A 8 -4.76 15.64 31.83
N ASN A 9 -3.74 15.05 31.21
CA ASN A 9 -3.21 15.56 29.96
C ASN A 9 -3.99 14.96 28.80
N VAL A 10 -5.04 15.66 28.38
CA VAL A 10 -5.95 15.24 27.29
C VAL A 10 -5.17 14.81 26.02
N TRP A 11 -4.03 15.42 25.76
CA TRP A 11 -3.20 15.04 24.62
C TRP A 11 -2.59 13.64 24.80
N ARG A 12 -2.05 13.34 25.97
CA ARG A 12 -1.43 12.04 26.27
C ARG A 12 -2.45 10.92 26.30
N ASP A 13 -3.66 11.18 26.79
CA ASP A 13 -4.70 10.16 26.93
C ASP A 13 -5.33 9.76 25.58
N ASN A 14 -5.20 10.62 24.57
CA ASN A 14 -5.66 10.36 23.21
C ASN A 14 -4.59 9.78 22.29
N LEU A 15 -3.36 9.55 22.78
CA LEU A 15 -2.31 8.94 21.98
C LEU A 15 -2.58 7.45 21.77
N VAL A 16 -2.62 7.04 20.52
CA VAL A 16 -2.70 5.63 20.12
C VAL A 16 -1.28 5.04 20.12
N PRO A 17 -1.09 3.79 20.59
CA PRO A 17 0.19 3.12 20.45
C PRO A 17 0.65 3.08 18.99
N ALA A 18 1.91 3.44 18.75
CA ALA A 18 2.46 3.38 17.40
C ALA A 18 2.69 1.93 16.99
N SER A 19 2.36 1.59 15.76
CA SER A 19 2.71 0.27 15.21
C SER A 19 2.84 0.32 13.70
N PHE A 20 3.67 -0.55 13.18
CA PHE A 20 3.76 -0.80 11.75
C PHE A 20 3.59 -2.28 11.47
N ARG A 21 2.58 -2.65 10.66
CA ARG A 21 2.21 -4.05 10.38
C ARG A 21 2.07 -4.92 11.64
N GLY A 22 1.63 -4.33 12.75
CA GLY A 22 1.45 -5.00 14.03
C GLY A 22 2.68 -5.01 14.93
N ALA A 23 3.89 -4.64 14.45
CA ALA A 23 5.04 -4.40 15.28
C ALA A 23 4.88 -3.07 16.03
N VAL A 24 4.74 -3.14 17.34
CA VAL A 24 4.48 -1.98 18.22
C VAL A 24 5.80 -1.35 18.65
N PHE A 25 5.85 -0.03 18.65
CA PHE A 25 7.03 0.75 19.08
C PHE A 25 6.61 2.07 19.71
N HIS A 26 7.55 2.72 20.41
CA HIS A 26 7.35 4.06 20.93
C HIS A 26 7.92 5.10 19.98
N VAL A 27 7.25 6.23 19.86
CA VAL A 27 7.70 7.35 19.04
C VAL A 27 8.35 8.39 19.93
N GLU A 28 9.60 8.73 19.62
CA GLU A 28 10.31 9.84 20.23
C GLU A 28 10.07 11.13 19.47
N THR A 29 10.35 11.11 18.16
CA THR A 29 10.11 12.24 17.28
C THR A 29 9.42 11.80 16.01
N SER A 30 8.59 12.68 15.46
CA SER A 30 7.93 12.47 14.20
C SER A 30 7.91 13.75 13.40
N ALA A 31 8.33 13.67 12.15
CA ALA A 31 8.29 14.75 11.18
C ALA A 31 7.53 14.30 9.94
N ARG A 32 6.59 15.14 9.48
CA ARG A 32 5.81 14.89 8.27
C ARG A 32 6.13 15.93 7.23
N ALA A 33 6.57 15.50 6.06
CA ALA A 33 6.75 16.31 4.88
C ALA A 33 5.60 16.07 3.90
N SER A 34 4.91 17.14 3.53
CA SER A 34 3.78 17.13 2.62
C SER A 34 3.70 18.46 1.91
N GLY A 35 3.11 18.50 0.73
CA GLY A 35 2.96 19.74 -0.01
C GLY A 35 2.34 19.51 -1.39
N ARG A 36 2.38 20.53 -2.21
CA ARG A 36 1.96 20.45 -3.59
C ARG A 36 3.18 20.57 -4.51
N ARG A 37 3.17 19.84 -5.58
CA ARG A 37 4.17 19.98 -6.63
C ARG A 37 3.81 21.20 -7.45
N THR A 38 4.71 22.16 -7.53
CA THR A 38 4.51 23.39 -8.27
C THR A 38 5.61 23.57 -9.30
N VAL A 39 5.25 23.97 -10.50
CA VAL A 39 6.19 24.43 -11.52
C VAL A 39 6.08 25.94 -11.62
N VAL A 40 7.21 26.62 -11.45
CA VAL A 40 7.27 28.07 -11.51
C VAL A 40 7.73 28.47 -12.92
N HIS A 41 6.91 29.24 -13.60
CA HIS A 41 7.21 29.81 -14.91
C HIS A 41 7.62 31.27 -14.75
N GLU A 42 8.86 31.57 -15.06
CA GLU A 42 9.41 32.93 -15.06
C GLU A 42 9.52 33.41 -16.49
N TYR A 43 8.87 34.56 -16.77
CA TYR A 43 8.92 35.14 -18.08
C TYR A 43 9.85 36.39 -18.08
N PRO A 44 10.68 36.59 -19.12
CA PRO A 44 11.52 37.75 -19.24
C PRO A 44 10.70 39.06 -19.11
N LYS A 45 11.23 40.04 -18.35
CA LYS A 45 10.61 41.35 -18.09
C LYS A 45 9.26 41.32 -17.33
N ARG A 46 8.88 40.18 -16.72
CA ARG A 46 7.74 40.12 -15.80
C ARG A 46 8.24 39.93 -14.36
N ASN A 47 7.78 40.84 -13.49
CA ASN A 47 8.15 40.77 -12.05
C ASN A 47 7.34 39.78 -11.24
N ARG A 48 6.31 39.14 -11.83
CA ARG A 48 5.46 38.16 -11.17
C ARG A 48 5.56 36.84 -11.92
N PRO A 49 6.09 35.77 -11.26
CA PRO A 49 6.06 34.44 -11.83
C PRO A 49 4.64 33.87 -11.83
N TYR A 50 4.40 32.90 -12.70
CA TYR A 50 3.20 32.06 -12.67
C TYR A 50 3.56 30.71 -12.09
N ALA A 51 2.85 30.29 -11.03
CA ALA A 51 3.02 28.98 -10.41
C ALA A 51 1.89 28.06 -10.86
N GLU A 52 2.24 27.00 -11.55
CA GLU A 52 1.33 25.94 -11.95
C GLU A 52 1.33 24.82 -10.90
N ASP A 53 0.14 24.37 -10.51
CA ASP A 53 -0.06 23.33 -9.54
C ASP A 53 -0.12 21.95 -10.22
N MET A 54 0.86 21.10 -9.96
CA MET A 54 1.00 19.75 -10.50
C MET A 54 0.41 18.66 -9.60
N GLY A 55 -0.42 19.04 -8.63
CA GLY A 55 -1.06 18.13 -7.69
C GLY A 55 -0.25 17.91 -6.39
N ARG A 56 -0.80 17.11 -5.50
CA ARG A 56 -0.19 16.82 -4.19
C ARG A 56 1.08 15.96 -4.34
N SER A 57 2.14 16.31 -3.62
CA SER A 57 3.30 15.43 -3.48
C SER A 57 3.00 14.27 -2.54
N ALA A 58 3.70 13.16 -2.71
CA ALA A 58 3.61 12.03 -1.78
C ALA A 58 3.99 12.48 -0.36
N ILE A 59 3.22 12.07 0.62
CA ILE A 59 3.52 12.34 2.03
C ILE A 59 4.69 11.45 2.45
N ARG A 60 5.69 12.08 3.09
CA ARG A 60 6.79 11.39 3.74
C ARG A 60 6.73 11.62 5.23
N ASN A 61 6.81 10.53 5.99
CA ASN A 61 6.87 10.58 7.44
C ASN A 61 8.23 10.05 7.88
N GLN A 62 8.98 10.85 8.60
CA GLN A 62 10.20 10.43 9.27
C GLN A 62 9.88 10.24 10.74
N ILE A 63 10.13 9.06 11.25
CA ILE A 63 9.78 8.67 12.63
C ILE A 63 11.03 8.10 13.29
N THR A 64 11.44 8.74 14.39
CA THR A 64 12.40 8.16 15.31
C THR A 64 11.61 7.45 16.38
N GLY A 65 11.71 6.14 16.42
CA GLY A 65 11.04 5.27 17.39
C GLY A 65 12.05 4.52 18.24
N TYR A 66 11.60 3.98 19.36
CA TYR A 66 12.44 3.18 20.23
C TYR A 66 11.70 1.99 20.82
N LEU A 67 12.48 0.97 21.18
CA LEU A 67 12.04 -0.22 21.91
C LEU A 67 12.79 -0.29 23.24
N ILE A 68 12.07 -0.71 24.29
CA ILE A 68 12.64 -0.80 25.66
C ILE A 68 12.46 -2.21 26.19
N LEU A 69 13.50 -2.70 26.85
CA LEU A 69 13.43 -3.94 27.62
C LEU A 69 12.43 -3.80 28.79
N ARG A 70 11.52 -4.77 28.93
CA ARG A 70 10.47 -4.80 29.96
C ARG A 70 9.41 -3.70 29.86
N ASP A 71 9.05 -3.35 28.64
CA ASP A 71 7.86 -2.52 28.45
C ASP A 71 6.60 -3.26 28.93
N LYS A 72 5.81 -2.61 29.76
CA LYS A 72 4.52 -3.16 30.24
C LYS A 72 3.47 -3.25 29.14
N GLY A 73 3.61 -2.44 28.11
CA GLY A 73 2.67 -2.36 26.97
C GLY A 73 2.97 -3.34 25.84
N ILE A 74 4.21 -3.80 25.73
CA ILE A 74 4.67 -4.66 24.64
C ILE A 74 5.12 -6.00 25.23
N ARG A 75 4.47 -7.09 24.78
CA ARG A 75 4.79 -8.45 25.25
C ARG A 75 5.98 -9.00 24.46
N GLY A 76 6.93 -9.61 25.15
CA GLY A 76 8.02 -10.36 24.54
C GLY A 76 9.41 -9.95 25.02
N ASN A 77 10.41 -10.64 24.49
CA ASN A 77 11.81 -10.29 24.70
C ASN A 77 12.20 -9.17 23.72
N LEU A 78 13.03 -8.23 24.12
CA LEU A 78 13.51 -7.14 23.27
C LEU A 78 14.09 -7.64 21.93
N LEU A 79 14.85 -8.74 21.95
CA LEU A 79 15.42 -9.33 20.73
C LEU A 79 14.33 -9.80 19.75
N THR A 80 13.25 -10.39 20.26
CA THR A 80 12.11 -10.79 19.44
C THR A 80 11.40 -9.57 18.86
N GLN A 81 11.20 -8.52 19.66
CA GLN A 81 10.59 -7.26 19.20
C GLN A 81 11.42 -6.58 18.10
N ILE A 82 12.75 -6.60 18.23
CA ILE A 82 13.67 -6.08 17.20
C ILE A 82 13.51 -6.89 15.90
N ALA A 83 13.50 -8.22 16.00
CA ALA A 83 13.34 -9.10 14.84
C ALA A 83 11.98 -8.89 14.16
N ASP A 84 10.90 -8.79 14.93
CA ASP A 84 9.55 -8.55 14.43
C ASP A 84 9.47 -7.18 13.71
N MET A 85 10.11 -6.15 14.29
CA MET A 85 10.16 -4.82 13.68
C MET A 85 10.95 -4.84 12.37
N ILE A 86 12.12 -5.48 12.33
CA ILE A 86 12.91 -5.60 11.10
C ILE A 86 12.11 -6.35 10.03
N ASN A 87 11.51 -7.48 10.38
CA ASN A 87 10.67 -8.24 9.46
C ASN A 87 9.49 -7.42 8.92
N ALA A 88 8.85 -6.61 9.78
CA ALA A 88 7.77 -5.72 9.37
C ALA A 88 8.24 -4.63 8.42
N LEU A 89 9.44 -4.06 8.64
CA LEU A 89 10.01 -2.99 7.81
C LEU A 89 10.52 -3.49 6.45
N GLU A 90 11.03 -4.73 6.39
CA GLU A 90 11.56 -5.34 5.17
C GLU A 90 10.51 -6.11 4.34
N ALA A 91 9.33 -6.34 4.90
CA ALA A 91 8.28 -7.07 4.19
C ALA A 91 7.79 -6.30 2.96
N ASP A 92 7.51 -7.03 1.88
CA ASP A 92 7.07 -6.49 0.60
C ASP A 92 5.73 -5.72 0.68
N GLY A 93 5.65 -4.69 -0.15
CA GLY A 93 4.44 -3.92 -0.38
C GLY A 93 4.10 -2.93 0.74
N PRO A 94 2.98 -2.22 0.61
CA PRO A 94 2.53 -1.26 1.60
C PRO A 94 2.00 -1.95 2.85
N GLY A 95 2.23 -1.33 4.00
CA GLY A 95 1.74 -1.76 5.30
C GLY A 95 0.94 -0.68 6.00
N VAL A 96 0.16 -1.09 6.99
CA VAL A 96 -0.57 -0.17 7.84
C VAL A 96 0.37 0.38 8.91
N LEU A 97 0.54 1.71 8.89
CA LEU A 97 1.25 2.47 9.91
C LEU A 97 0.22 3.16 10.79
N ILE A 98 0.20 2.83 12.07
CA ILE A 98 -0.59 3.52 13.09
C ILE A 98 0.30 4.55 13.75
N HIS A 99 -0.03 5.83 13.55
CA HIS A 99 0.73 6.93 14.12
C HIS A 99 0.01 7.47 15.37
N PRO A 100 0.71 7.81 16.46
CA PRO A 100 0.08 8.23 17.71
C PRO A 100 -0.89 9.42 17.58
N THR A 101 -0.58 10.36 16.70
CA THR A 101 -1.35 11.60 16.53
C THR A 101 -2.10 11.70 15.20
N LEU A 102 -1.64 10.99 14.16
CA LEU A 102 -2.21 11.08 12.81
C LEU A 102 -3.16 9.92 12.49
N GLY A 103 -3.21 8.92 13.38
CA GLY A 103 -4.03 7.73 13.18
C GLY A 103 -3.44 6.74 12.18
N GLU A 104 -4.31 6.00 11.52
CA GLU A 104 -3.96 4.92 10.61
C GLU A 104 -3.69 5.45 9.20
N MET A 105 -2.62 4.99 8.59
CA MET A 105 -2.23 5.34 7.22
C MET A 105 -1.56 4.17 6.51
N LEU A 106 -1.85 4.02 5.22
CA LEU A 106 -1.16 3.04 4.38
C LEU A 106 0.18 3.63 3.92
N SER A 107 1.27 3.00 4.31
CA SER A 107 2.62 3.50 4.06
C SER A 107 3.58 2.36 3.73
N GLN A 108 4.63 2.69 3.00
CA GLN A 108 5.73 1.78 2.74
C GLN A 108 6.99 2.33 3.38
N CYS A 109 7.78 1.47 4.02
CA CYS A 109 9.08 1.84 4.53
C CYS A 109 10.04 2.00 3.34
N GLU A 110 10.60 3.20 3.18
CA GLU A 110 11.59 3.52 2.15
C GLU A 110 13.01 3.24 2.65
N ARG A 111 13.24 3.55 3.92
CA ARG A 111 14.53 3.38 4.57
C ARG A 111 14.34 3.24 6.07
N TYR A 112 15.16 2.44 6.69
CA TYR A 112 15.31 2.42 8.14
C TYR A 112 16.77 2.24 8.55
N SER A 113 17.10 2.67 9.75
CA SER A 113 18.34 2.35 10.45
C SER A 113 18.01 2.09 11.92
N TYR A 114 18.74 1.19 12.54
CA TYR A 114 18.62 1.01 13.99
C TYR A 114 19.97 1.13 14.67
N SER A 115 19.94 1.57 15.90
CA SER A 115 21.13 1.78 16.71
C SER A 115 20.92 1.13 18.08
N ASP A 116 21.81 0.23 18.44
CA ASP A 116 21.90 -0.39 19.75
C ASP A 116 23.18 0.10 20.45
N LYS A 117 23.02 0.73 21.61
CA LYS A 117 24.13 1.26 22.39
C LYS A 117 24.33 0.37 23.62
N ARG A 118 25.51 -0.23 23.75
CA ARG A 118 25.88 -1.05 24.89
C ARG A 118 25.72 -0.32 26.22
N THR A 119 25.90 0.99 26.25
CA THR A 119 25.76 1.84 27.46
C THR A 119 24.32 2.03 27.89
N ALA A 120 23.36 1.87 26.94
CA ALA A 120 21.93 1.98 27.17
C ALA A 120 21.26 0.59 27.12
N GLY A 121 21.83 -0.40 27.79
CA GLY A 121 21.38 -1.78 27.73
C GLY A 121 19.87 -1.94 27.90
N GLY A 122 19.22 -2.52 26.89
CA GLY A 122 17.78 -2.68 26.86
C GLY A 122 17.01 -1.53 26.21
N TYR A 123 17.69 -0.65 25.46
CA TYR A 123 17.10 0.41 24.66
C TYR A 123 17.66 0.34 23.23
N VAL A 124 16.79 0.33 22.26
CA VAL A 124 17.14 0.33 20.83
C VAL A 124 16.35 1.40 20.12
N GLU A 125 17.03 2.21 19.35
CA GLU A 125 16.48 3.33 18.60
C GLU A 125 16.39 2.95 17.12
N PHE A 126 15.26 3.30 16.47
CA PHE A 126 15.00 3.11 15.06
C PHE A 126 14.69 4.46 14.41
N ASP A 127 15.45 4.79 13.37
CA ASP A 127 15.10 5.87 12.45
C ASP A 127 14.45 5.29 11.21
N MET A 128 13.21 5.66 10.96
CA MET A 128 12.38 5.10 9.90
C MET A 128 11.83 6.19 8.99
N GLN A 129 11.91 5.97 7.69
CA GLN A 129 11.32 6.84 6.69
C GLN A 129 10.20 6.07 5.96
N PHE A 130 8.99 6.60 6.07
CA PHE A 130 7.81 6.05 5.41
C PHE A 130 7.33 6.99 4.32
N VAL A 131 6.94 6.42 3.20
CA VAL A 131 6.25 7.13 2.12
C VAL A 131 4.80 6.65 2.07
N GLU A 132 3.88 7.58 1.86
CA GLU A 132 2.48 7.25 1.63
C GLU A 132 2.37 6.31 0.43
N ALA A 133 1.89 5.13 0.67
CA ALA A 133 1.42 4.26 -0.38
C ALA A 133 -0.02 4.68 -0.66
N GLY A 134 -0.26 5.39 -1.75
CA GLY A 134 -1.62 5.64 -2.21
C GLY A 134 -2.38 4.30 -2.23
N SER A 135 -3.71 4.34 -2.09
CA SER A 135 -4.53 3.19 -2.47
C SER A 135 -4.13 2.86 -3.90
N GLY A 136 -3.20 1.92 -4.04
CA GLY A 136 -2.81 1.44 -5.34
C GLY A 136 -4.11 1.05 -6.01
N VAL A 137 -4.45 1.71 -7.10
CA VAL A 137 -5.15 0.97 -8.14
C VAL A 137 -4.28 -0.26 -8.26
N LEU A 138 -4.73 -1.36 -7.66
CA LEU A 138 -4.20 -2.65 -7.97
C LEU A 138 -4.24 -2.67 -9.48
N THR A 139 -3.10 -2.46 -10.10
CA THR A 139 -2.92 -2.88 -11.47
C THR A 139 -3.15 -4.37 -11.33
N VAL A 140 -4.39 -4.78 -11.50
CA VAL A 140 -4.73 -6.17 -11.69
C VAL A 140 -3.74 -6.54 -12.78
N ARG A 141 -2.73 -7.31 -12.44
CA ARG A 141 -1.89 -7.95 -13.45
C ARG A 141 -2.86 -8.84 -14.18
N ILE A 142 -3.49 -8.24 -15.20
CA ILE A 142 -4.26 -8.98 -16.18
C ILE A 142 -3.22 -9.90 -16.76
N ASN A 143 -3.25 -11.17 -16.40
CA ASN A 143 -2.44 -12.19 -17.04
C ASN A 143 -2.91 -12.23 -18.47
N THR A 144 -2.32 -11.37 -19.30
CA THR A 144 -2.61 -11.23 -20.72
C THR A 144 -2.44 -12.57 -21.42
N SER A 145 -1.50 -13.39 -20.94
CA SER A 145 -1.31 -14.77 -21.39
C SER A 145 -2.53 -15.66 -21.07
N ALA A 146 -3.14 -15.53 -19.88
CA ALA A 146 -4.35 -16.29 -19.54
C ALA A 146 -5.55 -15.83 -20.37
N MET A 147 -5.72 -14.53 -20.59
CA MET A 147 -6.76 -14.00 -21.49
C MET A 147 -6.56 -14.40 -22.94
N LEU A 148 -5.31 -14.45 -23.41
CA LEU A 148 -5.00 -14.90 -24.77
C LEU A 148 -5.32 -16.39 -24.96
N VAL A 149 -5.04 -17.23 -23.98
CA VAL A 149 -5.39 -18.65 -23.99
C VAL A 149 -6.92 -18.83 -23.98
N GLU A 150 -7.63 -18.06 -23.15
CA GLU A 150 -9.09 -18.14 -23.08
C GLU A 150 -9.76 -17.67 -24.38
N THR A 151 -9.28 -16.59 -25.00
CA THR A 151 -9.77 -16.12 -26.30
C THR A 151 -9.43 -17.07 -27.42
N ALA A 152 -8.26 -17.71 -27.42
CA ALA A 152 -7.87 -18.70 -28.41
C ALA A 152 -8.75 -19.96 -28.32
N THR A 153 -9.00 -20.48 -27.13
CA THR A 153 -9.89 -21.64 -26.92
C THR A 153 -11.34 -21.34 -27.27
N ALA A 154 -11.83 -20.13 -27.03
CA ALA A 154 -13.15 -19.68 -27.44
C ALA A 154 -13.26 -19.60 -28.97
N ALA A 155 -12.23 -19.11 -29.65
CA ALA A 155 -12.17 -19.06 -31.11
C ALA A 155 -12.14 -20.45 -31.74
N GLU A 156 -11.33 -21.37 -31.21
CA GLU A 156 -11.28 -22.79 -31.66
C GLU A 156 -12.63 -23.48 -31.47
N THR A 157 -13.31 -23.25 -30.36
CA THR A 157 -14.62 -23.82 -30.07
C THR A 157 -15.69 -23.31 -31.07
N SER A 158 -15.61 -22.01 -31.38
CA SER A 158 -16.52 -21.39 -32.38
C SER A 158 -16.28 -21.93 -33.78
N ALA A 159 -15.03 -22.06 -34.20
CA ALA A 159 -14.66 -22.61 -35.50
C ALA A 159 -15.08 -24.07 -35.64
N ALA A 160 -14.89 -24.90 -34.61
CA ALA A 160 -15.32 -26.29 -34.59
C ALA A 160 -16.85 -26.44 -34.68
N LYS A 161 -17.59 -25.50 -34.10
CA LYS A 161 -19.06 -25.47 -34.16
C LYS A 161 -19.55 -25.07 -35.55
N THR A 162 -18.89 -24.15 -36.23
CA THR A 162 -19.22 -23.73 -37.61
C THR A 162 -18.97 -24.86 -38.59
N ILE A 163 -17.82 -25.55 -38.48
CA ILE A 163 -17.49 -26.71 -39.35
C ILE A 163 -18.53 -27.84 -39.20
N LYS A 164 -19.00 -28.11 -37.98
CA LYS A 164 -20.04 -29.13 -37.76
C LYS A 164 -21.38 -28.77 -38.39
N ASN A 165 -21.73 -27.49 -38.43
CA ASN A 165 -22.97 -27.01 -39.03
C ASN A 165 -22.91 -27.05 -40.57
N ASP A 166 -21.73 -26.78 -41.19
CA ASP A 166 -21.55 -26.85 -42.64
C ASP A 166 -21.44 -28.28 -43.20
N THR A 167 -21.18 -29.28 -42.34
CA THR A 167 -21.06 -30.69 -42.73
C THR A 167 -22.39 -31.46 -42.56
N ALA A 168 -23.46 -30.77 -42.21
CA ALA A 168 -24.79 -31.41 -42.20
C ALA A 168 -25.18 -31.82 -43.63
N PRO A 169 -25.60 -33.10 -43.87
CA PRO A 169 -25.92 -33.55 -45.22
C PRO A 169 -27.10 -32.77 -45.79
N LEU A 170 -26.92 -32.23 -47.00
CA LEU A 170 -27.98 -31.61 -47.79
C LEU A 170 -29.14 -32.62 -47.93
N GLN A 171 -30.26 -32.29 -47.32
CA GLN A 171 -31.50 -33.07 -47.59
C GLN A 171 -31.92 -32.86 -49.05
N THR A 172 -31.64 -33.84 -49.90
CA THR A 172 -32.14 -33.89 -51.24
C THR A 172 -33.68 -34.15 -51.21
N THR A 173 -34.43 -33.10 -51.42
CA THR A 173 -35.89 -33.22 -51.64
C THR A 173 -36.13 -34.02 -52.92
N PRO A 174 -36.86 -35.14 -52.94
CA PRO A 174 -37.19 -35.88 -54.18
C PRO A 174 -38.06 -35.02 -55.08
N PRO A 175 -37.91 -35.15 -56.43
CA PRO A 175 -38.69 -34.39 -57.38
C PRO A 175 -40.18 -34.80 -57.32
N PRO A 176 -41.15 -33.88 -57.62
CA PRO A 176 -42.57 -34.18 -57.60
C PRO A 176 -42.92 -35.21 -58.67
N GLN A 177 -43.59 -36.25 -58.24
CA GLN A 177 -44.15 -37.25 -59.21
C GLN A 177 -45.30 -36.62 -59.92
N THR A 178 -45.18 -36.54 -61.26
CA THR A 178 -46.27 -36.16 -62.17
C THR A 178 -47.18 -37.38 -62.34
N THR A 179 -48.40 -37.29 -61.79
CA THR A 179 -49.45 -38.25 -62.05
C THR A 179 -50.06 -37.89 -63.39
N ALA A 180 -49.86 -38.76 -64.42
CA ALA A 180 -50.60 -38.70 -65.67
C ALA A 180 -51.97 -39.39 -65.50
N ALA A 181 -53.03 -38.72 -65.95
CA ALA A 181 -54.39 -39.24 -66.06
C ALA A 181 -54.54 -40.17 -67.28
#